data_1a2d50ab9d825170cd74ff635a82ea79
#
_entry.id   1a2d50ab9d825170cd74ff635a82ea79
#
_cell.length_a   1.000
_cell.length_b   1.000
_cell.length_c   1.000
_cell.angle_alpha   90.00
_cell.angle_beta   90.00
_cell.angle_gamma   90.00
#
_symmetry.space_group_name_H-M   'P 1'
#
loop_
_entity.id
_entity.type
_entity.pdbx_description
1 polymer ?
#
loop_
_entity_poly.entity_id
_entity_poly.type
_entity_poly.pdbx_seq_one_letter_code
_entity_poly.pdbx_strand_id
1 'polypeptide(L)'
;MKKILFFILLSMSLTCFGQDSLSIDTRQTNGVDSIHASHTTFSSNTLEDATKAEGDSAYIKEDYAAAIQIYEALLKNGEAADVYYNLGNSYYKIGEIAKAVLNYERALLLQPGNGDIRANLEVARAKTIDKVEPVPEVFFVSWIKS
;
A
#
# COMPACT_ATOMS: atom_id res chain seq x y z
N MET A 1 19.28 -22.23 38.54
CA MET A 1 20.74 -22.32 38.45
C MET A 1 21.14 -22.34 36.97
N LYS A 2 22.17 -21.58 36.69
CA LYS A 2 22.97 -21.43 35.45
C LYS A 2 22.42 -20.49 34.38
N LYS A 3 22.92 -19.31 34.53
CA LYS A 3 23.21 -18.20 33.62
C LYS A 3 24.10 -18.70 32.47
N ILE A 4 23.79 -18.35 31.22
CA ILE A 4 24.82 -18.22 30.18
C ILE A 4 24.55 -16.92 29.44
N LEU A 5 25.36 -15.93 29.78
CA LEU A 5 25.66 -14.75 28.99
C LEU A 5 26.42 -15.21 27.74
N PHE A 6 26.01 -14.73 26.57
CA PHE A 6 26.91 -14.67 25.41
C PHE A 6 26.97 -13.23 24.89
N PHE A 7 28.01 -12.57 25.36
CA PHE A 7 28.58 -11.39 24.73
C PHE A 7 29.29 -11.82 23.46
N ILE A 8 28.97 -11.25 22.33
CA ILE A 8 29.92 -11.15 21.23
C ILE A 8 30.01 -9.70 20.83
N LEU A 9 31.13 -9.16 21.20
CA LEU A 9 31.72 -7.89 20.82
C LEU A 9 32.40 -8.06 19.44
N LEU A 10 32.50 -6.91 18.74
CA LEU A 10 33.56 -6.58 17.79
C LEU A 10 33.24 -6.96 16.34
N SER A 11 33.38 -6.07 15.36
CA SER A 11 34.46 -5.10 15.20
C SER A 11 34.09 -4.04 14.14
N MET A 12 34.51 -2.83 14.46
CA MET A 12 34.71 -1.74 13.50
C MET A 12 35.68 -2.15 12.38
N SER A 13 35.38 -1.82 11.18
CA SER A 13 36.42 -1.44 10.22
C SER A 13 35.92 -0.31 9.34
N LEU A 14 36.47 0.82 9.66
CA LEU A 14 36.52 2.05 8.92
C LEU A 14 37.51 1.88 7.75
N THR A 15 37.07 1.97 6.51
CA THR A 15 37.97 2.30 5.42
C THR A 15 37.36 3.40 4.57
N CYS A 16 37.97 4.53 4.73
CA CYS A 16 37.91 5.70 3.88
C CYS A 16 38.80 5.47 2.66
N PHE A 17 38.47 6.05 1.55
CA PHE A 17 39.21 6.33 0.31
C PHE A 17 38.33 5.94 -0.91
N GLY A 18 38.08 6.78 -1.90
CA GLY A 18 38.69 7.97 -2.42
C GLY A 18 37.76 8.57 -3.45
N GLN A 19 37.83 9.86 -3.57
CA GLN A 19 37.29 10.64 -4.68
C GLN A 19 38.07 10.33 -5.97
N ASP A 20 37.36 10.13 -7.06
CA ASP A 20 37.90 10.46 -8.37
C ASP A 20 36.75 10.95 -9.28
N SER A 21 36.83 12.23 -9.53
CA SER A 21 36.12 12.92 -10.58
C SER A 21 36.81 12.63 -11.93
N LEU A 22 36.08 12.12 -12.90
CA LEU A 22 36.47 12.34 -14.29
C LEU A 22 35.24 12.48 -15.20
N SER A 23 35.30 13.54 -15.94
CA SER A 23 34.37 14.09 -16.90
C SER A 23 34.37 13.33 -18.25
N ILE A 24 33.22 13.38 -18.91
CA ILE A 24 33.01 13.48 -20.38
C ILE A 24 33.40 12.24 -21.23
N ASP A 25 32.46 11.64 -21.91
CA ASP A 25 32.35 11.80 -23.36
C ASP A 25 31.01 11.33 -23.93
N THR A 26 30.53 12.12 -24.86
CA THR A 26 29.37 11.94 -25.71
C THR A 26 29.69 10.91 -26.79
N ARG A 27 28.90 9.84 -26.93
CA ARG A 27 28.67 9.26 -28.26
C ARG A 27 27.41 8.40 -28.34
N GLN A 28 26.52 8.83 -29.20
CA GLN A 28 25.41 8.10 -29.79
C GLN A 28 25.89 6.81 -30.46
N THR A 29 25.20 5.68 -30.20
CA THR A 29 24.96 4.66 -31.22
C THR A 29 23.65 3.94 -30.94
N ASN A 30 22.83 3.83 -31.96
CA ASN A 30 21.57 3.10 -32.07
C ASN A 30 21.77 1.60 -31.89
N GLY A 31 20.76 0.91 -31.33
CA GLY A 31 20.69 -0.56 -31.38
C GLY A 31 19.67 -1.16 -30.45
N VAL A 32 18.48 -1.35 -30.95
CA VAL A 32 17.49 -2.45 -30.80
C VAL A 32 17.54 -3.39 -29.60
N ASP A 33 16.33 -3.56 -29.02
CA ASP A 33 15.78 -4.73 -28.34
C ASP A 33 16.40 -5.21 -27.02
N SER A 34 15.68 -4.90 -25.96
CA SER A 34 15.47 -5.83 -24.85
C SER A 34 14.24 -5.41 -24.03
N ILE A 35 13.23 -6.26 -24.06
CA ILE A 35 12.07 -6.23 -23.18
C ILE A 35 12.56 -6.49 -21.76
N HIS A 36 12.76 -5.45 -20.99
CA HIS A 36 12.93 -5.57 -19.54
C HIS A 36 11.73 -4.93 -18.85
N ALA A 37 11.06 -5.77 -18.07
CA ALA A 37 10.05 -5.35 -17.12
C ALA A 37 10.61 -4.20 -16.28
N SER A 38 10.27 -2.97 -16.65
CA SER A 38 10.62 -1.78 -15.89
C SER A 38 9.76 -1.75 -14.63
N HIS A 39 10.32 -2.22 -13.52
CA HIS A 39 9.89 -1.72 -12.22
C HIS A 39 10.18 -0.21 -12.22
N THR A 40 9.21 0.56 -12.59
CA THR A 40 9.25 2.02 -12.44
C THR A 40 9.16 2.31 -10.94
N THR A 41 10.32 2.49 -10.31
CA THR A 41 10.39 3.19 -9.03
C THR A 41 9.88 4.60 -9.28
N PHE A 42 8.64 4.86 -8.89
CA PHE A 42 8.02 6.16 -8.96
C PHE A 42 8.83 7.12 -8.04
N SER A 43 9.53 8.07 -8.65
CA SER A 43 10.28 9.09 -7.91
C SER A 43 9.30 9.99 -7.16
N SER A 44 9.60 10.30 -5.90
CA SER A 44 8.75 11.11 -5.02
C SER A 44 8.31 12.46 -5.57
N ASN A 45 9.04 13.01 -6.55
CA ASN A 45 8.72 14.29 -7.16
C ASN A 45 7.62 14.24 -8.24
N THR A 46 7.22 13.03 -8.69
CA THR A 46 6.17 12.85 -9.71
C THR A 46 4.79 12.60 -9.09
N LEU A 47 4.72 12.33 -7.79
CA LEU A 47 3.46 12.08 -7.09
C LEU A 47 2.67 13.35 -6.74
N GLU A 48 3.32 14.52 -6.74
CA GLU A 48 2.64 15.80 -6.46
C GLU A 48 1.73 16.22 -7.62
N ASP A 49 2.07 15.82 -8.87
CA ASP A 49 1.29 16.09 -10.08
C ASP A 49 0.46 14.87 -10.53
N ALA A 50 0.33 13.85 -9.68
CA ALA A 50 -0.41 12.62 -10.01
C ALA A 50 -1.87 12.91 -10.37
N THR A 51 -2.39 12.24 -11.38
CA THR A 51 -3.76 12.38 -11.83
C THR A 51 -4.58 11.13 -11.52
N LYS A 52 -5.90 11.32 -11.37
CA LYS A 52 -6.81 10.18 -11.21
C LYS A 52 -6.71 9.19 -12.38
N ALA A 53 -6.53 9.70 -13.60
CA ALA A 53 -6.40 8.86 -14.80
C ALA A 53 -5.18 7.93 -14.76
N GLU A 54 -4.08 8.36 -14.15
CA GLU A 54 -2.90 7.50 -13.94
C GLU A 54 -3.19 6.41 -12.92
N GLY A 55 -3.89 6.74 -11.82
CA GLY A 55 -4.35 5.76 -10.84
C GLY A 55 -5.29 4.73 -11.45
N ASP A 56 -6.27 5.17 -12.26
CA ASP A 56 -7.19 4.30 -12.97
C ASP A 56 -6.45 3.40 -13.99
N SER A 57 -5.44 3.94 -14.68
CA SER A 57 -4.59 3.17 -15.60
C SER A 57 -3.76 2.09 -14.87
N ALA A 58 -3.19 2.42 -13.72
CA ALA A 58 -2.46 1.46 -12.90
C ALA A 58 -3.40 0.34 -12.40
N TYR A 59 -4.60 0.71 -11.95
CA TYR A 59 -5.62 -0.27 -11.53
C TYR A 59 -6.01 -1.23 -12.65
N ILE A 60 -6.24 -0.71 -13.87
CA ILE A 60 -6.60 -1.54 -15.06
C ILE A 60 -5.46 -2.50 -15.43
N LYS A 61 -4.20 -2.10 -15.22
CA LYS A 61 -3.01 -2.94 -15.42
C LYS A 61 -2.77 -3.92 -14.28
N GLU A 62 -3.67 -3.97 -13.29
CA GLU A 62 -3.58 -4.77 -12.08
C GLU A 62 -2.37 -4.40 -11.17
N ASP A 63 -1.71 -3.27 -11.42
CA ASP A 63 -0.70 -2.71 -10.53
C ASP A 63 -1.40 -1.94 -9.39
N TYR A 64 -2.02 -2.71 -8.51
CA TYR A 64 -2.79 -2.16 -7.39
C TYR A 64 -1.91 -1.39 -6.40
N ALA A 65 -0.63 -1.74 -6.29
CA ALA A 65 0.31 -1.04 -5.41
C ALA A 65 0.58 0.38 -5.93
N ALA A 66 0.84 0.53 -7.23
CA ALA A 66 0.99 1.84 -7.86
C ALA A 66 -0.31 2.65 -7.81
N ALA A 67 -1.47 2.03 -8.08
CA ALA A 67 -2.77 2.67 -7.98
C ALA A 67 -3.03 3.24 -6.59
N ILE A 68 -2.73 2.48 -5.53
CA ILE A 68 -2.85 2.92 -4.13
C ILE A 68 -2.00 4.16 -3.88
N GLN A 69 -0.72 4.15 -4.26
CA GLN A 69 0.18 5.29 -4.06
C GLN A 69 -0.33 6.55 -4.74
N ILE A 70 -0.83 6.43 -5.97
CA ILE A 70 -1.37 7.55 -6.74
C ILE A 70 -2.64 8.09 -6.09
N TYR A 71 -3.60 7.23 -5.74
CA TYR A 71 -4.84 7.68 -5.09
C TYR A 71 -4.60 8.30 -3.71
N GLU A 72 -3.67 7.74 -2.93
CA GLU A 72 -3.29 8.34 -1.64
C GLU A 72 -2.62 9.70 -1.80
N ALA A 73 -1.81 9.89 -2.85
CA ALA A 73 -1.21 11.18 -3.16
C ALA A 73 -2.28 12.22 -3.56
N LEU A 74 -3.25 11.83 -4.38
CA LEU A 74 -4.38 12.70 -4.75
C LEU A 74 -5.18 13.16 -3.54
N LEU A 75 -5.44 12.27 -2.59
CA LEU A 75 -6.21 12.57 -1.39
C LEU A 75 -5.50 13.50 -0.40
N LYS A 76 -4.19 13.73 -0.54
CA LYS A 76 -3.48 14.77 0.21
C LYS A 76 -3.87 16.18 -0.24
N ASN A 77 -4.29 16.33 -1.50
CA ASN A 77 -4.67 17.61 -2.09
C ASN A 77 -6.17 17.91 -1.94
N GLY A 78 -6.96 16.93 -1.53
CA GLY A 78 -8.40 17.08 -1.31
C GLY A 78 -9.14 15.76 -1.29
N GLU A 79 -10.31 15.76 -0.65
CA GLU A 79 -11.17 14.58 -0.57
C GLU A 79 -12.07 14.48 -1.80
N ALA A 80 -12.14 13.28 -2.39
CA ALA A 80 -13.01 12.97 -3.52
C ALA A 80 -13.59 11.56 -3.38
N ALA A 81 -14.91 11.44 -3.54
CA ALA A 81 -15.62 10.16 -3.33
C ALA A 81 -15.16 9.08 -4.29
N ASP A 82 -14.96 9.41 -5.54
CA ASP A 82 -14.52 8.49 -6.59
C ASP A 82 -13.06 8.04 -6.38
N VAL A 83 -12.19 8.90 -5.84
CA VAL A 83 -10.82 8.53 -5.48
C VAL A 83 -10.81 7.59 -4.28
N TYR A 84 -11.58 7.88 -3.22
CA TYR A 84 -11.75 6.95 -2.10
C TYR A 84 -12.33 5.61 -2.54
N TYR A 85 -13.32 5.62 -3.44
CA TYR A 85 -13.92 4.40 -3.98
C TYR A 85 -12.88 3.52 -4.71
N ASN A 86 -12.09 4.12 -5.61
CA ASN A 86 -11.06 3.40 -6.37
C ASN A 86 -9.88 2.94 -5.48
N LEU A 87 -9.52 3.73 -4.46
CA LEU A 87 -8.58 3.34 -3.44
C LEU A 87 -9.09 2.13 -2.62
N GLY A 88 -10.36 2.14 -2.26
CA GLY A 88 -11.03 1.02 -1.62
C GLY A 88 -11.00 -0.25 -2.47
N ASN A 89 -11.29 -0.12 -3.77
CA ASN A 89 -11.20 -1.22 -4.72
C ASN A 89 -9.76 -1.78 -4.80
N SER A 90 -8.76 -0.92 -4.84
CA SER A 90 -7.35 -1.31 -4.91
C SER A 90 -6.92 -2.07 -3.65
N TYR A 91 -7.28 -1.59 -2.47
CA TYR A 91 -7.03 -2.29 -1.22
C TYR A 91 -7.77 -3.64 -1.12
N TYR A 92 -9.00 -3.70 -1.63
CA TYR A 92 -9.76 -4.95 -1.69
C TYR A 92 -9.06 -6.01 -2.54
N LYS A 93 -8.52 -5.61 -3.69
CA LYS A 93 -7.79 -6.49 -4.61
C LYS A 93 -6.53 -7.10 -4.01
N ILE A 94 -5.79 -6.35 -3.19
CA ILE A 94 -4.60 -6.87 -2.49
C ILE A 94 -4.93 -7.55 -1.15
N GLY A 95 -6.21 -7.66 -0.78
CA GLY A 95 -6.65 -8.36 0.45
C GLY A 95 -6.60 -7.53 1.73
N GLU A 96 -6.29 -6.24 1.65
CA GLU A 96 -6.29 -5.30 2.77
C GLU A 96 -7.72 -4.84 3.10
N ILE A 97 -8.56 -5.79 3.55
CA ILE A 97 -10.01 -5.62 3.65
C ILE A 97 -10.39 -4.48 4.61
N ALA A 98 -9.71 -4.33 5.74
CA ALA A 98 -10.00 -3.25 6.68
C ALA A 98 -9.78 -1.86 6.07
N LYS A 99 -8.74 -1.70 5.26
CA LYS A 99 -8.47 -0.45 4.54
C LYS A 99 -9.50 -0.22 3.42
N ALA A 100 -9.91 -1.28 2.75
CA ALA A 100 -10.99 -1.20 1.75
C ALA A 100 -12.28 -0.69 2.38
N VAL A 101 -12.72 -1.28 3.50
CA VAL A 101 -13.91 -0.85 4.24
C VAL A 101 -13.82 0.62 4.61
N LEU A 102 -12.69 1.06 5.21
CA LEU A 102 -12.48 2.45 5.61
C LEU A 102 -12.64 3.42 4.42
N ASN A 103 -12.07 3.09 3.27
CA ASN A 103 -12.12 3.96 2.10
C ASN A 103 -13.51 3.97 1.44
N TYR A 104 -14.23 2.84 1.42
CA TYR A 104 -15.63 2.82 0.98
C TYR A 104 -16.55 3.63 1.92
N GLU A 105 -16.32 3.60 3.23
CA GLU A 105 -17.06 4.42 4.19
C GLU A 105 -16.83 5.91 3.94
N ARG A 106 -15.57 6.33 3.72
CA ARG A 106 -15.25 7.72 3.36
C ARG A 106 -15.90 8.14 2.05
N ALA A 107 -15.83 7.28 1.03
CA ALA A 107 -16.50 7.53 -0.24
C ALA A 107 -18.03 7.69 -0.05
N LEU A 108 -18.65 6.84 0.77
CA LEU A 108 -20.10 6.88 1.04
C LEU A 108 -20.51 8.11 1.85
N LEU A 109 -19.65 8.63 2.75
CA LEU A 109 -19.88 9.90 3.44
C LEU A 109 -19.96 11.07 2.47
N LEU A 110 -19.15 11.08 1.42
CA LEU A 110 -19.17 12.12 0.38
C LEU A 110 -20.31 11.92 -0.64
N GLN A 111 -20.69 10.66 -0.91
CA GLN A 111 -21.76 10.29 -1.82
C GLN A 111 -22.73 9.26 -1.21
N PRO A 112 -23.60 9.67 -0.27
CA PRO A 112 -24.47 8.75 0.47
C PRO A 112 -25.47 7.96 -0.40
N GLY A 113 -25.82 8.49 -1.57
CA GLY A 113 -26.75 7.88 -2.53
C GLY A 113 -26.11 6.88 -3.49
N ASN A 114 -24.79 6.70 -3.48
CA ASN A 114 -24.11 5.84 -4.44
C ASN A 114 -24.28 4.36 -4.08
N GLY A 115 -25.04 3.64 -4.93
CA GLY A 115 -25.33 2.21 -4.75
C GLY A 115 -24.11 1.31 -4.92
N ASP A 116 -23.19 1.64 -5.83
CA ASP A 116 -22.01 0.83 -6.12
C ASP A 116 -21.03 0.86 -4.93
N ILE A 117 -20.83 2.05 -4.33
CA ILE A 117 -20.01 2.19 -3.13
C ILE A 117 -20.61 1.35 -1.99
N ARG A 118 -21.92 1.43 -1.80
CA ARG A 118 -22.61 0.67 -0.75
C ARG A 118 -22.48 -0.84 -0.95
N ALA A 119 -22.69 -1.32 -2.16
CA ALA A 119 -22.56 -2.73 -2.48
C ALA A 119 -21.15 -3.26 -2.22
N ASN A 120 -20.10 -2.53 -2.66
CA ASN A 120 -18.72 -2.91 -2.42
C ASN A 120 -18.35 -2.87 -0.93
N LEU A 121 -18.88 -1.91 -0.18
CA LEU A 121 -18.71 -1.84 1.28
C LEU A 121 -19.30 -3.08 1.97
N GLU A 122 -20.50 -3.50 1.60
CA GLU A 122 -21.14 -4.69 2.16
C GLU A 122 -20.36 -5.96 1.84
N VAL A 123 -19.89 -6.12 0.60
CA VAL A 123 -19.02 -7.24 0.21
C VAL A 123 -17.72 -7.26 1.02
N ALA A 124 -17.11 -6.10 1.22
CA ALA A 124 -15.88 -6.02 2.01
C ALA A 124 -16.12 -6.34 3.50
N ARG A 125 -17.22 -5.82 4.07
CA ARG A 125 -17.62 -6.12 5.46
C ARG A 125 -17.90 -7.60 5.68
N ALA A 126 -18.57 -8.28 4.76
CA ALA A 126 -18.81 -9.72 4.83
C ALA A 126 -17.50 -10.50 4.97
N LYS A 127 -16.46 -10.15 4.18
CA LYS A 127 -15.12 -10.76 4.31
C LYS A 127 -14.43 -10.47 5.66
N THR A 128 -14.77 -9.37 6.32
CA THR A 128 -14.21 -9.05 7.64
C THR A 128 -14.80 -9.95 8.72
N ILE A 129 -16.09 -10.24 8.64
CA ILE A 129 -16.81 -11.08 9.62
C ILE A 129 -16.30 -12.52 9.57
N ASP A 130 -16.01 -13.06 8.40
CA ASP A 130 -15.48 -14.41 8.23
C ASP A 130 -14.09 -14.64 8.86
N LYS A 131 -13.36 -13.56 9.18
CA LYS A 131 -12.03 -13.62 9.82
C LYS A 131 -12.05 -13.46 11.33
N VAL A 132 -13.18 -13.09 11.91
CA VAL A 132 -13.32 -13.00 13.38
C VAL A 132 -13.71 -14.38 13.89
N GLU A 133 -12.73 -15.15 14.37
CA GLU A 133 -13.02 -16.35 15.15
C GLU A 133 -13.85 -15.95 16.38
N PRO A 134 -15.01 -16.60 16.62
CA PRO A 134 -15.78 -16.32 17.81
C PRO A 134 -14.88 -16.63 19.01
N VAL A 135 -14.63 -15.62 19.84
CA VAL A 135 -13.91 -15.83 21.10
C VAL A 135 -14.72 -16.85 21.89
N PRO A 136 -14.16 -18.01 22.26
CA PRO A 136 -14.91 -19.03 23.00
C PRO A 136 -15.44 -18.38 24.29
N GLU A 137 -16.74 -18.45 24.50
CA GLU A 137 -17.45 -17.87 25.67
C GLU A 137 -16.95 -18.41 27.02
N VAL A 138 -16.02 -19.34 27.01
CA VAL A 138 -15.52 -20.08 28.17
C VAL A 138 -14.83 -19.17 29.21
N PHE A 139 -14.29 -18.02 28.79
CA PHE A 139 -13.55 -17.14 29.71
C PHE A 139 -14.42 -16.35 30.65
N PHE A 140 -15.59 -15.90 30.22
CA PHE A 140 -16.47 -15.05 31.03
C PHE A 140 -17.28 -15.84 32.06
N VAL A 141 -17.70 -17.06 31.72
CA VAL A 141 -18.53 -17.89 32.61
C VAL A 141 -17.73 -18.47 33.78
N SER A 142 -16.44 -18.72 33.56
CA SER A 142 -15.54 -19.23 34.60
C SER A 142 -15.23 -18.18 35.68
N TRP A 143 -15.17 -16.91 35.30
CA TRP A 143 -14.81 -15.83 36.24
C TRP A 143 -15.99 -15.38 37.15
N ILE A 144 -17.23 -15.58 36.68
CA ILE A 144 -18.44 -15.20 37.46
C ILE A 144 -18.82 -16.28 38.48
N LYS A 145 -18.31 -17.53 38.34
CA LYS A 145 -18.63 -18.67 39.24
C LYS A 145 -17.58 -18.91 40.32
N SER A 146 -16.52 -18.15 40.39
CA SER A 146 -15.51 -18.19 41.45
C SER A 146 -15.73 -17.06 42.44
#